data_14efb27206f20b393e2f58a97399459f
#
_entry.id   14efb27206f20b393e2f58a97399459f
#
_cell.length_a   1.000
_cell.length_b   1.000
_cell.length_c   1.000
_cell.angle_alpha   90.00
_cell.angle_beta   90.00
_cell.angle_gamma   90.00
#
_symmetry.space_group_name_H-M   'P 1'
#
loop_
_entity.id
_entity.type
_entity.pdbx_description
1 polymer ?
#
loop_
_entity_poly.entity_id
_entity_poly.type
_entity_poly.pdbx_seq_one_letter_code
_entity_poly.pdbx_strand_id
1 'polypeptide(L)'
;MGLVSDGRSNVKEFDVFIRVVLVTIGIVTAIVLFIFLLLFLYRILRRYALKNLEYKRYFTDKGAFEGQEIQLIEELTNHGFFPLLRVYVETHITTKLYMPGASGGNEINQEFISRFFVMPYTRIKRHHRVILKKRGHYRLESAKISFMGIEAYLDSEAEIRVYPKELHIDDIQRINQCIQVSALSNRPIIRDVFSFAKVREYTYGDSINIINHKSTARMGRLMVNDADFVLGRKILLCLNFQAGNTGIPEEKFAEIQEKSMQFAAYLAGEAIRKGWQIGLIANCKTDSGAKSVKVYMGTGYGKYIEILEALSMARTIYGNSIGRIIDEAADGNLRSTEVIIFSTYVDESIEKRVEMLMREGNEAAVIDLKEVTAYEA
;
A
#
# COMPACT_ATOMS: atom_id res chain seq x y z
N MET A 1 -71.17 80.59 0.01
CA MET A 1 -71.17 79.48 -0.92
C MET A 1 -69.71 79.04 -1.17
N GLY A 2 -68.97 78.59 -0.13
CA GLY A 2 -67.52 78.34 -0.19
C GLY A 2 -67.03 77.22 0.70
N LEU A 3 -67.89 76.44 1.40
CA LEU A 3 -67.47 75.41 2.38
C LEU A 3 -67.76 73.93 1.98
N VAL A 4 -68.35 73.70 0.77
CA VAL A 4 -68.73 72.36 0.29
C VAL A 4 -67.73 71.79 -0.73
N SER A 5 -66.80 72.59 -1.31
CA SER A 5 -65.83 72.16 -2.32
C SER A 5 -64.54 71.49 -1.66
N ASP A 6 -64.21 71.86 -0.46
CA ASP A 6 -62.93 71.45 0.19
C ASP A 6 -62.99 70.01 0.74
N GLY A 7 -64.17 69.55 1.17
CA GLY A 7 -64.33 68.17 1.67
C GLY A 7 -64.24 67.06 0.60
N ARG A 8 -64.57 67.36 -0.68
CA ARG A 8 -64.51 66.39 -1.77
C ARG A 8 -63.11 66.24 -2.34
N SER A 9 -62.23 67.24 -2.24
CA SER A 9 -60.84 67.16 -2.66
C SER A 9 -60.06 66.34 -1.68
N ASN A 10 -60.19 66.50 -0.36
CA ASN A 10 -59.57 65.75 0.70
C ASN A 10 -59.95 64.25 0.69
N VAL A 11 -61.19 63.91 0.36
CA VAL A 11 -61.61 62.50 0.26
C VAL A 11 -61.00 61.83 -0.97
N LYS A 12 -60.85 62.53 -2.10
CA LYS A 12 -60.19 61.99 -3.32
C LYS A 12 -58.68 61.80 -3.08
N GLU A 13 -58.02 62.74 -2.45
CA GLU A 13 -56.57 62.57 -2.06
C GLU A 13 -56.36 61.45 -1.09
N PHE A 14 -57.21 61.23 -0.12
CA PHE A 14 -57.16 60.12 0.82
C PHE A 14 -57.39 58.78 0.12
N ASP A 15 -58.34 58.65 -0.82
CA ASP A 15 -58.56 57.45 -1.63
C ASP A 15 -57.34 57.13 -2.52
N VAL A 16 -56.74 58.16 -3.15
CA VAL A 16 -55.52 58.01 -3.93
C VAL A 16 -54.34 57.51 -3.00
N PHE A 17 -54.21 58.13 -1.84
CA PHE A 17 -53.18 57.70 -0.87
C PHE A 17 -53.34 56.21 -0.40
N ILE A 18 -54.59 55.81 -0.05
CA ILE A 18 -54.89 54.41 0.28
C ILE A 18 -54.54 53.46 -0.87
N ARG A 19 -54.93 53.82 -2.12
CA ARG A 19 -54.57 52.97 -3.29
C ARG A 19 -53.11 52.90 -3.53
N VAL A 20 -52.33 53.94 -3.36
CA VAL A 20 -50.87 53.93 -3.47
C VAL A 20 -50.28 53.09 -2.42
N VAL A 21 -50.74 53.18 -1.16
CA VAL A 21 -50.28 52.36 -0.03
C VAL A 21 -50.59 50.86 -0.28
N LEU A 22 -51.79 50.54 -0.75
CA LEU A 22 -52.16 49.14 -1.06
C LEU A 22 -51.33 48.57 -2.20
N VAL A 23 -51.09 49.37 -3.25
CA VAL A 23 -50.23 48.95 -4.38
C VAL A 23 -48.79 48.74 -3.93
N THR A 24 -48.24 49.65 -3.13
CA THR A 24 -46.87 49.48 -2.57
C THR A 24 -46.73 48.24 -1.68
N ILE A 25 -47.70 47.98 -0.81
CA ILE A 25 -47.75 46.76 0.01
C ILE A 25 -47.86 45.54 -0.91
N GLY A 26 -48.68 45.55 -1.95
CA GLY A 26 -48.80 44.49 -2.94
C GLY A 26 -47.48 44.19 -3.67
N ILE A 27 -46.76 45.23 -4.08
CA ILE A 27 -45.45 45.09 -4.73
C ILE A 27 -44.43 44.52 -3.75
N VAL A 28 -44.36 45.01 -2.52
CA VAL A 28 -43.43 44.51 -1.50
C VAL A 28 -43.70 43.04 -1.17
N THR A 29 -44.97 42.66 -0.99
CA THR A 29 -45.35 41.26 -0.76
C THR A 29 -44.99 40.35 -1.94
N ALA A 30 -45.21 40.81 -3.18
CA ALA A 30 -44.84 40.08 -4.39
C ALA A 30 -43.30 39.86 -4.46
N ILE A 31 -42.50 40.86 -4.15
CA ILE A 31 -41.03 40.78 -4.10
C ILE A 31 -40.60 39.77 -3.02
N VAL A 32 -41.18 39.86 -1.83
CA VAL A 32 -40.85 38.91 -0.72
C VAL A 32 -41.20 37.47 -1.12
N LEU A 33 -42.38 37.24 -1.71
CA LEU A 33 -42.77 35.91 -2.17
C LEU A 33 -41.86 35.42 -3.30
N PHE A 34 -41.45 36.28 -4.21
CA PHE A 34 -40.51 35.95 -5.28
C PHE A 34 -39.12 35.54 -4.70
N ILE A 35 -38.61 36.31 -3.76
CA ILE A 35 -37.35 35.99 -3.09
C ILE A 35 -37.46 34.62 -2.34
N PHE A 36 -38.59 34.40 -1.65
CA PHE A 36 -38.84 33.14 -0.99
C PHE A 36 -38.88 31.95 -1.96
N LEU A 37 -39.57 32.15 -3.11
CA LEU A 37 -39.58 31.13 -4.18
C LEU A 37 -38.21 30.85 -4.72
N LEU A 38 -37.37 31.87 -4.96
CA LEU A 38 -35.98 31.69 -5.40
C LEU A 38 -35.14 30.94 -4.39
N LEU A 39 -35.25 31.26 -3.10
CA LEU A 39 -34.56 30.57 -2.02
C LEU A 39 -35.02 29.12 -1.91
N PHE A 40 -36.31 28.86 -2.06
CA PHE A 40 -36.86 27.51 -2.04
C PHE A 40 -36.37 26.70 -3.24
N LEU A 41 -36.40 27.26 -4.45
CA LEU A 41 -35.89 26.64 -5.66
C LEU A 41 -34.36 26.34 -5.55
N TYR A 42 -33.61 27.33 -5.05
CA TYR A 42 -32.18 27.17 -4.77
C TYR A 42 -31.90 26.00 -3.81
N ARG A 43 -32.73 25.85 -2.76
CA ARG A 43 -32.59 24.76 -1.78
C ARG A 43 -32.89 23.40 -2.40
N ILE A 44 -33.87 23.29 -3.29
CA ILE A 44 -34.21 22.06 -4.03
C ILE A 44 -33.09 21.71 -5.00
N LEU A 45 -32.65 22.66 -5.83
CA LEU A 45 -31.58 22.43 -6.81
C LEU A 45 -30.28 21.99 -6.16
N ARG A 46 -29.94 22.60 -5.05
CA ARG A 46 -28.75 22.27 -4.28
C ARG A 46 -28.75 20.82 -3.74
N ARG A 47 -29.90 20.34 -3.24
CA ARG A 47 -30.08 18.94 -2.79
C ARG A 47 -30.08 17.96 -3.95
N TYR A 48 -30.74 18.32 -5.03
CA TYR A 48 -30.76 17.52 -6.27
C TYR A 48 -29.37 17.36 -6.86
N ALA A 49 -28.56 18.41 -6.87
CA ALA A 49 -27.21 18.40 -7.39
C ALA A 49 -26.31 17.38 -6.67
N LEU A 50 -26.33 17.35 -5.33
CA LEU A 50 -25.54 16.37 -4.55
C LEU A 50 -26.03 14.94 -4.71
N LYS A 51 -27.36 14.73 -4.83
CA LYS A 51 -27.92 13.38 -5.01
C LYS A 51 -27.50 12.73 -6.34
N ASN A 52 -27.22 13.53 -7.35
CA ASN A 52 -26.83 13.05 -8.69
C ASN A 52 -25.33 13.17 -8.95
N LEU A 53 -24.55 13.33 -7.90
CA LEU A 53 -23.10 13.39 -7.98
C LEU A 53 -22.51 12.04 -7.54
N GLU A 54 -21.71 11.44 -8.40
CA GLU A 54 -20.97 10.21 -8.14
C GLU A 54 -19.48 10.55 -8.08
N TYR A 55 -18.83 10.13 -7.01
CA TYR A 55 -17.38 10.28 -6.81
C TYR A 55 -16.75 8.92 -6.62
N LYS A 56 -15.69 8.66 -7.38
CA LYS A 56 -14.86 7.46 -7.27
C LYS A 56 -13.40 7.87 -7.24
N ARG A 57 -12.62 7.12 -6.47
CA ARG A 57 -11.16 7.24 -6.51
C ARG A 57 -10.53 5.87 -6.44
N TYR A 58 -9.40 5.71 -7.08
CA TYR A 58 -8.64 4.47 -7.08
C TYR A 58 -7.18 4.73 -7.46
N PHE A 59 -6.30 3.89 -6.99
CA PHE A 59 -4.91 3.89 -7.43
C PHE A 59 -4.77 3.12 -8.75
N THR A 60 -3.80 3.49 -9.58
CA THR A 60 -3.50 2.75 -10.84
C THR A 60 -3.09 1.33 -10.57
N ASP A 61 -2.36 1.10 -9.48
CA ASP A 61 -1.82 -0.18 -9.08
C ASP A 61 -2.37 -0.60 -7.71
N LYS A 62 -2.55 -1.91 -7.50
CA LYS A 62 -2.97 -2.45 -6.21
C LYS A 62 -1.82 -2.56 -5.22
N GLY A 63 -0.59 -2.60 -5.71
CA GLY A 63 0.62 -2.66 -4.92
C GLY A 63 1.83 -2.15 -5.69
N ALA A 64 2.75 -1.48 -4.99
CA ALA A 64 3.98 -0.95 -5.54
C ALA A 64 5.06 -0.88 -4.45
N PHE A 65 6.33 -0.76 -4.84
CA PHE A 65 7.44 -0.72 -3.90
C PHE A 65 7.63 0.67 -3.27
N GLU A 66 8.14 0.71 -2.07
CA GLU A 66 8.51 1.95 -1.38
C GLU A 66 9.53 2.74 -2.22
N GLY A 67 9.30 4.04 -2.35
CA GLY A 67 10.07 4.95 -3.19
C GLY A 67 9.52 5.11 -4.60
N GLN A 68 8.62 4.24 -5.05
CA GLN A 68 8.00 4.36 -6.37
C GLN A 68 6.91 5.44 -6.39
N GLU A 69 6.65 5.92 -7.60
CA GLU A 69 5.59 6.87 -7.89
C GLU A 69 4.44 6.16 -8.59
N ILE A 70 3.23 6.39 -8.09
CA ILE A 70 1.98 5.90 -8.66
C ILE A 70 0.99 7.04 -8.87
N GLN A 71 -0.14 6.75 -9.50
CA GLN A 71 -1.21 7.73 -9.66
C GLN A 71 -2.44 7.37 -8.83
N LEU A 72 -2.98 8.36 -8.13
CA LEU A 72 -4.33 8.33 -7.58
C LEU A 72 -5.25 9.01 -8.60
N ILE A 73 -6.25 8.29 -9.07
CA ILE A 73 -7.25 8.78 -10.01
C ILE A 73 -8.50 9.16 -9.23
N GLU A 74 -8.92 10.41 -9.37
CA GLU A 74 -10.20 10.92 -8.89
C GLU A 74 -11.16 11.06 -10.08
N GLU A 75 -12.32 10.48 -9.97
CA GLU A 75 -13.37 10.53 -10.99
C GLU A 75 -14.64 11.10 -10.39
N LEU A 76 -15.09 12.25 -10.91
CA LEU A 76 -16.30 12.92 -10.49
C LEU A 76 -17.28 12.96 -11.67
N THR A 77 -18.46 12.37 -11.50
CA THR A 77 -19.50 12.29 -12.53
C THR A 77 -20.75 13.02 -12.05
N ASN A 78 -21.24 13.94 -12.88
CA ASN A 78 -22.51 14.62 -12.67
C ASN A 78 -23.58 13.97 -13.54
N HIS A 79 -24.49 13.23 -12.95
CA HIS A 79 -25.65 12.63 -13.63
C HIS A 79 -26.85 13.59 -13.72
N GLY A 80 -26.73 14.79 -13.13
CA GLY A 80 -27.78 15.78 -13.12
C GLY A 80 -27.71 16.77 -14.31
N PHE A 81 -28.80 17.46 -14.54
CA PHE A 81 -28.90 18.52 -15.56
C PHE A 81 -28.31 19.88 -15.10
N PHE A 82 -27.94 19.99 -13.81
CA PHE A 82 -27.46 21.23 -13.25
C PHE A 82 -25.93 21.30 -13.28
N PRO A 83 -25.28 22.36 -13.77
CA PRO A 83 -23.86 22.53 -13.77
C PRO A 83 -23.34 22.75 -12.34
N LEU A 84 -22.33 22.00 -11.95
CA LEU A 84 -21.72 22.08 -10.62
C LEU A 84 -20.46 22.95 -10.69
N LEU A 85 -20.64 24.21 -10.35
CA LEU A 85 -19.57 25.20 -10.30
C LEU A 85 -18.92 25.11 -8.89
N ARG A 86 -17.59 24.91 -8.82
CA ARG A 86 -16.83 24.90 -7.56
C ARG A 86 -17.25 23.77 -6.60
N VAL A 87 -17.11 22.52 -7.02
CA VAL A 87 -17.14 21.37 -6.13
C VAL A 87 -15.76 21.20 -5.52
N TYR A 88 -15.69 21.17 -4.20
CA TYR A 88 -14.46 20.89 -3.46
C TYR A 88 -14.52 19.47 -2.93
N VAL A 89 -13.47 18.70 -3.19
CA VAL A 89 -13.28 17.37 -2.64
C VAL A 89 -12.07 17.41 -1.72
N GLU A 90 -12.30 17.20 -0.45
CA GLU A 90 -11.26 17.15 0.59
C GLU A 90 -10.97 15.71 0.93
N THR A 91 -9.71 15.34 0.83
CA THR A 91 -9.20 13.99 1.07
C THR A 91 -8.11 14.03 2.13
N HIS A 92 -8.26 13.22 3.18
CA HIS A 92 -7.22 13.03 4.19
C HIS A 92 -6.32 11.87 3.77
N ILE A 93 -5.03 12.13 3.63
CA ILE A 93 -4.03 11.15 3.20
C ILE A 93 -2.91 11.12 4.24
N THR A 94 -2.45 9.93 4.61
CA THR A 94 -1.31 9.81 5.52
C THR A 94 -0.04 10.44 4.93
N THR A 95 0.79 11.06 5.77
CA THR A 95 2.08 11.65 5.35
C THR A 95 3.07 10.64 4.79
N LYS A 96 2.83 9.34 5.01
CA LYS A 96 3.60 8.24 4.43
C LYS A 96 3.36 8.06 2.92
N LEU A 97 2.25 8.59 2.41
CA LEU A 97 1.95 8.73 0.99
C LEU A 97 2.09 10.21 0.63
N TYR A 98 3.20 10.61 0.05
CA TYR A 98 3.42 12.02 -0.29
C TYR A 98 2.71 12.39 -1.59
N MET A 99 1.87 13.42 -1.52
CA MET A 99 1.13 13.97 -2.65
C MET A 99 1.56 15.43 -2.86
N PRO A 100 2.17 15.76 -4.02
CA PRO A 100 2.53 17.14 -4.32
C PRO A 100 1.28 18.04 -4.33
N GLY A 101 1.34 19.15 -3.59
CA GLY A 101 0.21 20.08 -3.47
C GLY A 101 -0.74 19.79 -2.30
N ALA A 102 -0.52 18.74 -1.53
CA ALA A 102 -1.17 18.59 -0.24
C ALA A 102 -0.58 19.62 0.73
N SER A 103 -1.44 20.35 1.41
CA SER A 103 -1.08 21.40 2.36
C SER A 103 -2.00 21.32 3.58
N GLY A 104 -1.45 21.56 4.74
CA GLY A 104 -2.22 21.41 6.00
C GLY A 104 -2.18 20.00 6.56
N GLY A 105 -2.82 19.81 7.70
CA GLY A 105 -2.85 18.54 8.41
C GLY A 105 -1.87 18.47 9.57
N ASN A 106 -1.83 17.31 10.20
CA ASN A 106 -0.98 17.00 11.34
C ASN A 106 0.25 16.22 10.88
N GLU A 107 1.20 15.92 11.78
CA GLU A 107 2.36 15.09 11.49
C GLU A 107 2.03 13.72 10.84
N ILE A 108 0.82 13.22 11.07
CA ILE A 108 0.36 11.90 10.62
C ILE A 108 -0.41 11.97 9.30
N ASN A 109 -1.24 13.02 9.12
CA ASN A 109 -2.15 13.16 7.97
C ASN A 109 -1.97 14.53 7.31
N GLN A 110 -2.00 14.55 5.99
CA GLN A 110 -2.05 15.73 5.15
C GLN A 110 -3.41 15.84 4.48
N GLU A 111 -3.84 17.08 4.24
CA GLU A 111 -5.11 17.37 3.57
C GLU A 111 -4.84 17.73 2.11
N PHE A 112 -5.61 17.15 1.22
CA PHE A 112 -5.57 17.47 -0.19
C PHE A 112 -6.95 17.91 -0.65
N ILE A 113 -7.02 19.10 -1.25
CA ILE A 113 -8.28 19.70 -1.72
C ILE A 113 -8.27 19.79 -3.24
N SER A 114 -9.10 18.98 -3.88
CA SER A 114 -9.38 19.02 -5.31
C SER A 114 -10.56 19.96 -5.60
N ARG A 115 -10.43 20.82 -6.64
CA ARG A 115 -11.50 21.72 -7.07
C ARG A 115 -12.02 21.28 -8.43
N PHE A 116 -13.30 20.98 -8.53
CA PHE A 116 -13.93 20.54 -9.76
C PHE A 116 -14.96 21.55 -10.28
N PHE A 117 -15.05 21.61 -11.61
CA PHE A 117 -16.10 22.29 -12.35
C PHE A 117 -16.71 21.23 -13.27
N VAL A 118 -17.95 20.80 -12.99
CA VAL A 118 -18.55 19.65 -13.67
C VAL A 118 -19.81 20.07 -14.37
N MET A 119 -19.82 19.97 -15.70
CA MET A 119 -20.98 20.24 -16.52
C MET A 119 -22.08 19.18 -16.36
N PRO A 120 -23.33 19.45 -16.76
CA PRO A 120 -24.39 18.45 -16.80
C PRO A 120 -23.96 17.23 -17.61
N TYR A 121 -24.26 16.03 -17.09
CA TYR A 121 -24.02 14.73 -17.75
C TYR A 121 -22.56 14.51 -18.18
N THR A 122 -21.62 15.11 -17.46
CA THR A 122 -20.20 14.96 -17.75
C THR A 122 -19.46 14.25 -16.61
N ARG A 123 -18.33 13.65 -16.99
CA ARG A 123 -17.40 12.97 -16.11
C ARG A 123 -16.03 13.64 -16.23
N ILE A 124 -15.41 13.93 -15.10
CA ILE A 124 -14.05 14.48 -15.04
C ILE A 124 -13.16 13.48 -14.31
N LYS A 125 -12.03 13.17 -14.93
CA LYS A 125 -10.95 12.38 -14.31
C LYS A 125 -9.76 13.28 -14.03
N ARG A 126 -9.18 13.13 -12.85
CA ARG A 126 -7.93 13.78 -12.46
C ARG A 126 -6.92 12.75 -12.01
N HIS A 127 -5.69 12.95 -12.40
CA HIS A 127 -4.56 12.10 -12.07
C HIS A 127 -3.65 12.86 -11.12
N HIS A 128 -3.42 12.30 -9.95
CA HIS A 128 -2.56 12.89 -8.93
C HIS A 128 -1.36 11.97 -8.72
N ARG A 129 -0.18 12.54 -8.73
CA ARG A 129 1.07 11.83 -8.43
C ARG A 129 1.14 11.55 -6.94
N VAL A 130 1.44 10.33 -6.57
CA VAL A 130 1.62 9.90 -5.19
C VAL A 130 2.97 9.17 -5.08
N ILE A 131 3.83 9.66 -4.19
CA ILE A 131 5.11 9.02 -3.90
C ILE A 131 4.96 8.20 -2.62
N LEU A 132 5.31 6.93 -2.70
CA LEU A 132 5.19 5.97 -1.63
C LEU A 132 6.42 6.07 -0.70
N LYS A 133 6.30 6.79 0.40
CA LYS A 133 7.45 7.08 1.29
C LYS A 133 7.77 5.96 2.26
N LYS A 134 6.78 5.16 2.64
CA LYS A 134 6.97 4.10 3.63
C LYS A 134 6.08 2.91 3.33
N ARG A 135 6.63 1.72 3.50
CA ARG A 135 5.91 0.45 3.42
C ARG A 135 4.68 0.43 4.34
N GLY A 136 3.64 -0.23 3.89
CA GLY A 136 2.40 -0.39 4.66
C GLY A 136 1.18 -0.69 3.80
N HIS A 137 0.06 -0.96 4.44
CA HIS A 137 -1.26 -1.03 3.80
C HIS A 137 -2.01 0.27 4.08
N TYR A 138 -2.37 1.01 3.04
CA TYR A 138 -3.04 2.29 3.14
C TYR A 138 -4.41 2.23 2.51
N ARG A 139 -5.42 2.66 3.25
CA ARG A 139 -6.80 2.71 2.82
C ARG A 139 -7.34 4.12 2.99
N LEU A 140 -7.91 4.66 1.94
CA LEU A 140 -8.65 5.90 1.93
C LEU A 140 -10.15 5.55 1.98
N GLU A 141 -10.84 5.87 3.06
CA GLU A 141 -12.20 5.37 3.29
C GLU A 141 -13.28 6.32 2.77
N SER A 142 -13.17 7.61 3.05
CA SER A 142 -14.17 8.60 2.68
C SER A 142 -13.54 9.87 2.12
N ALA A 143 -14.31 10.62 1.36
CA ALA A 143 -13.97 11.97 0.92
C ALA A 143 -15.08 12.91 1.32
N LYS A 144 -14.71 14.11 1.80
CA LYS A 144 -15.66 15.18 2.10
C LYS A 144 -15.87 16.02 0.86
N ILE A 145 -17.10 16.11 0.38
CA ILE A 145 -17.46 16.94 -0.75
C ILE A 145 -18.20 18.15 -0.24
N SER A 146 -17.76 19.33 -0.68
CA SER A 146 -18.40 20.61 -0.39
C SER A 146 -18.86 21.28 -1.68
N PHE A 147 -20.15 21.64 -1.74
CA PHE A 147 -20.76 22.33 -2.85
C PHE A 147 -21.80 23.34 -2.34
N MET A 148 -21.65 24.60 -2.70
CA MET A 148 -22.58 25.68 -2.33
C MET A 148 -22.92 25.70 -0.82
N GLY A 149 -21.94 25.47 0.04
CA GLY A 149 -22.12 25.46 1.51
C GLY A 149 -22.88 24.24 2.07
N ILE A 150 -23.08 23.17 1.26
CA ILE A 150 -23.43 21.85 1.79
C ILE A 150 -22.18 20.99 1.78
N GLU A 151 -22.00 20.24 2.86
CA GLU A 151 -21.00 19.22 2.98
C GLU A 151 -21.67 17.86 2.98
N ALA A 152 -21.06 16.90 2.30
CA ALA A 152 -21.46 15.51 2.28
C ALA A 152 -20.22 14.64 2.33
N TYR A 153 -20.31 13.52 3.04
CA TYR A 153 -19.28 12.48 3.01
C TYR A 153 -19.71 11.42 2.01
N LEU A 154 -18.84 11.11 1.07
CA LEU A 154 -19.06 10.03 0.11
C LEU A 154 -18.06 8.91 0.40
N ASP A 155 -18.61 7.71 0.51
CA ASP A 155 -17.80 6.50 0.63
C ASP A 155 -17.11 6.27 -0.72
N SER A 156 -15.81 6.36 -0.70
CA SER A 156 -14.99 6.12 -1.88
C SER A 156 -13.70 5.47 -1.43
N GLU A 157 -13.72 4.14 -1.39
CA GLU A 157 -12.59 3.35 -0.95
C GLU A 157 -11.52 3.29 -2.04
N ALA A 158 -10.29 3.61 -1.67
CA ALA A 158 -9.12 3.34 -2.48
C ALA A 158 -8.04 2.75 -1.57
N GLU A 159 -7.49 1.62 -1.96
CA GLU A 159 -6.43 0.96 -1.20
C GLU A 159 -5.16 0.77 -2.04
N ILE A 160 -4.03 0.83 -1.36
CA ILE A 160 -2.72 0.55 -1.93
C ILE A 160 -1.87 -0.21 -0.91
N ARG A 161 -1.20 -1.26 -1.37
CA ARG A 161 -0.20 -1.99 -0.59
C ARG A 161 1.18 -1.55 -1.02
N VAL A 162 1.91 -0.93 -0.09
CA VAL A 162 3.28 -0.49 -0.34
C VAL A 162 4.22 -1.57 0.17
N TYR A 163 4.94 -2.18 -0.76
CA TYR A 163 5.90 -3.26 -0.50
C TYR A 163 7.22 -2.72 0.05
N PRO A 164 8.05 -3.55 0.69
CA PRO A 164 9.37 -3.15 1.13
C PRO A 164 10.18 -2.55 -0.02
N LYS A 165 11.07 -1.60 0.29
CA LYS A 165 11.95 -0.98 -0.70
C LYS A 165 12.81 -2.01 -1.40
N GLU A 166 12.99 -1.86 -2.71
CA GLU A 166 13.92 -2.69 -3.47
C GLU A 166 15.36 -2.47 -3.01
N LEU A 167 16.13 -3.55 -2.95
CA LEU A 167 17.52 -3.51 -2.52
C LEU A 167 18.42 -2.89 -3.57
N HIS A 168 19.40 -2.13 -3.13
CA HIS A 168 20.50 -1.70 -3.97
C HIS A 168 21.48 -2.86 -4.24
N ILE A 169 22.28 -2.73 -5.31
CA ILE A 169 23.24 -3.76 -5.72
C ILE A 169 24.21 -4.11 -4.61
N ASP A 170 24.66 -3.13 -3.83
CA ASP A 170 25.59 -3.31 -2.72
C ASP A 170 24.96 -4.16 -1.60
N ASP A 171 23.70 -3.93 -1.26
CA ASP A 171 22.97 -4.72 -0.28
C ASP A 171 22.76 -6.16 -0.74
N ILE A 172 22.51 -6.35 -2.04
CA ILE A 172 22.42 -7.69 -2.66
C ILE A 172 23.74 -8.44 -2.54
N GLN A 173 24.86 -7.78 -2.78
CA GLN A 173 26.17 -8.41 -2.63
C GLN A 173 26.44 -8.79 -1.18
N ARG A 174 26.14 -7.91 -0.23
CA ARG A 174 26.31 -8.16 1.22
C ARG A 174 25.48 -9.34 1.69
N ILE A 175 24.19 -9.39 1.38
CA ILE A 175 23.33 -10.49 1.81
C ILE A 175 23.80 -11.83 1.21
N ASN A 176 24.22 -11.84 -0.05
CA ASN A 176 24.76 -13.04 -0.68
C ASN A 176 26.07 -13.50 -0.02
N GLN A 177 26.96 -12.57 0.36
CA GLN A 177 28.18 -12.90 1.13
C GLN A 177 27.85 -13.46 2.51
N CYS A 178 26.90 -12.83 3.24
CA CYS A 178 26.49 -13.32 4.56
C CYS A 178 25.90 -14.72 4.50
N ILE A 179 25.07 -15.00 3.50
CA ILE A 179 24.51 -16.33 3.28
C ILE A 179 25.64 -17.34 3.01
N GLN A 180 26.64 -17.00 2.21
CA GLN A 180 27.80 -17.87 1.93
C GLN A 180 28.65 -18.09 3.18
N VAL A 181 28.95 -17.06 3.94
CA VAL A 181 29.76 -17.15 5.20
C VAL A 181 29.02 -17.96 6.24
N SER A 182 27.74 -17.76 6.44
CA SER A 182 26.93 -18.56 7.39
C SER A 182 26.88 -20.02 6.97
N ALA A 183 26.90 -20.29 5.68
CA ALA A 183 27.03 -21.64 5.13
C ALA A 183 28.38 -22.29 5.43
N LEU A 184 29.44 -21.53 5.41
CA LEU A 184 30.82 -22.02 5.67
C LEU A 184 31.12 -22.17 7.17
N SER A 185 30.52 -21.35 8.02
CA SER A 185 30.78 -21.29 9.47
C SER A 185 30.10 -22.44 10.24
N ASN A 186 28.97 -22.95 9.79
CA ASN A 186 28.18 -23.94 10.54
C ASN A 186 28.21 -25.38 9.98
N ARG A 187 29.35 -25.81 9.37
CA ARG A 187 29.51 -27.12 8.72
C ARG A 187 28.90 -27.18 7.29
N PRO A 188 29.44 -28.03 6.39
CA PRO A 188 29.38 -27.87 4.95
C PRO A 188 28.02 -28.25 4.37
N ILE A 189 27.01 -27.46 4.49
CA ILE A 189 25.68 -27.85 3.92
C ILE A 189 24.88 -26.75 3.28
N ILE A 190 25.27 -25.50 3.30
CA ILE A 190 24.66 -24.62 2.34
C ILE A 190 25.52 -24.58 1.10
N ARG A 191 25.32 -25.56 0.21
CA ARG A 191 25.70 -25.40 -1.18
C ARG A 191 25.03 -24.10 -1.64
N ASP A 192 25.88 -23.17 -2.07
CA ASP A 192 25.57 -21.88 -2.63
C ASP A 192 24.11 -21.76 -3.09
N VAL A 193 23.23 -21.21 -2.21
CA VAL A 193 21.78 -21.08 -2.43
C VAL A 193 21.52 -20.40 -3.79
N PHE A 194 22.52 -19.66 -4.29
CA PHE A 194 22.48 -18.91 -5.52
C PHE A 194 23.60 -19.29 -6.51
N SER A 195 24.35 -20.39 -6.27
CA SER A 195 25.41 -20.76 -7.18
C SER A 195 24.87 -21.22 -8.54
N PHE A 196 25.54 -20.71 -9.54
CA PHE A 196 25.26 -20.98 -10.95
C PHE A 196 25.23 -22.47 -11.25
N ALA A 197 24.26 -22.88 -12.05
CA ALA A 197 24.12 -24.21 -12.60
C ALA A 197 25.47 -24.79 -13.01
N LYS A 198 25.79 -25.98 -12.53
CA LYS A 198 26.95 -26.74 -12.95
C LYS A 198 26.82 -26.95 -14.45
N VAL A 199 27.82 -26.56 -15.20
CA VAL A 199 27.81 -26.77 -16.65
C VAL A 199 28.29 -28.21 -16.90
N ARG A 200 27.45 -29.03 -17.52
CA ARG A 200 27.79 -30.40 -17.95
C ARG A 200 27.74 -30.57 -19.46
N GLU A 201 28.28 -31.66 -19.94
CA GLU A 201 28.19 -32.01 -21.34
C GLU A 201 26.75 -32.39 -21.73
N TYR A 202 26.33 -31.99 -22.89
CA TYR A 202 25.01 -32.30 -23.46
C TYR A 202 24.84 -33.81 -23.60
N THR A 203 23.71 -34.33 -23.16
CA THR A 203 23.32 -35.74 -23.33
C THR A 203 22.07 -35.81 -24.20
N TYR A 204 21.95 -36.85 -25.02
CA TYR A 204 20.79 -37.04 -25.89
C TYR A 204 19.49 -37.05 -25.02
N GLY A 205 18.58 -36.12 -25.32
CA GLY A 205 17.36 -35.93 -24.57
C GLY A 205 17.30 -34.60 -23.79
N ASP A 206 18.42 -33.86 -23.70
CA ASP A 206 18.43 -32.53 -23.10
C ASP A 206 17.69 -31.52 -23.98
N SER A 207 16.95 -30.59 -23.39
CA SER A 207 16.29 -29.52 -24.13
C SER A 207 17.30 -28.54 -24.72
N ILE A 208 17.11 -28.17 -25.98
CA ILE A 208 17.94 -27.20 -26.67
C ILE A 208 17.99 -25.83 -25.97
N ASN A 209 16.93 -25.48 -25.25
CA ASN A 209 16.82 -24.21 -24.54
C ASN A 209 17.75 -24.03 -23.33
N ILE A 210 18.37 -25.13 -22.85
CA ILE A 210 19.30 -25.10 -21.71
C ILE A 210 20.77 -25.09 -22.16
N ILE A 211 21.07 -25.02 -23.46
CA ILE A 211 22.44 -24.97 -24.00
C ILE A 211 23.13 -23.70 -23.54
N ASN A 212 24.29 -23.87 -22.87
CA ASN A 212 25.17 -22.76 -22.52
C ASN A 212 26.12 -22.43 -23.67
N HIS A 213 25.72 -21.47 -24.49
CA HIS A 213 26.52 -21.07 -25.68
C HIS A 213 27.92 -20.57 -25.30
N LYS A 214 28.11 -19.91 -24.17
CA LYS A 214 29.40 -19.40 -23.70
C LYS A 214 30.34 -20.53 -23.30
N SER A 215 29.84 -21.54 -22.61
CA SER A 215 30.63 -22.71 -22.22
C SER A 215 30.89 -23.65 -23.42
N THR A 216 29.90 -23.80 -24.31
CA THR A 216 30.04 -24.54 -25.59
C THR A 216 31.17 -23.96 -26.43
N ALA A 217 31.23 -22.63 -26.59
CA ALA A 217 32.28 -21.96 -27.32
C ALA A 217 33.68 -22.12 -26.72
N ARG A 218 33.77 -22.23 -25.37
CA ARG A 218 35.04 -22.42 -24.66
C ARG A 218 35.55 -23.86 -24.73
N MET A 219 34.62 -24.82 -24.62
CA MET A 219 34.96 -26.24 -24.48
C MET A 219 34.96 -26.98 -25.80
N GLY A 220 34.48 -26.37 -26.92
CA GLY A 220 34.40 -26.98 -28.24
C GLY A 220 33.42 -28.16 -28.36
N ARG A 221 32.57 -28.35 -27.35
CA ARG A 221 31.54 -29.40 -27.29
C ARG A 221 30.28 -28.83 -26.66
N LEU A 222 29.11 -29.37 -27.04
CA LEU A 222 27.84 -28.89 -26.53
C LEU A 222 27.76 -29.01 -25.00
N MET A 223 27.64 -27.88 -24.36
CA MET A 223 27.52 -27.78 -22.91
C MET A 223 26.14 -27.26 -22.56
N VAL A 224 25.52 -27.89 -21.61
CA VAL A 224 24.23 -27.46 -21.05
C VAL A 224 24.45 -26.88 -19.68
N ASN A 225 23.69 -25.85 -19.37
CA ASN A 225 23.50 -25.51 -17.99
C ASN A 225 22.79 -26.72 -17.37
N ASP A 226 23.53 -27.52 -16.60
CA ASP A 226 22.90 -28.44 -15.70
C ASP A 226 22.15 -27.56 -14.72
N ALA A 227 20.96 -27.16 -15.11
CA ALA A 227 19.97 -26.94 -14.12
C ALA A 227 19.90 -28.30 -13.43
N ASP A 228 20.60 -28.47 -12.31
CA ASP A 228 20.05 -29.31 -11.28
C ASP A 228 18.63 -28.73 -11.12
N PHE A 229 17.72 -29.25 -11.90
CA PHE A 229 16.33 -29.25 -11.59
C PHE A 229 16.27 -30.02 -10.27
N VAL A 230 16.65 -29.36 -9.19
CA VAL A 230 16.15 -29.68 -7.89
C VAL A 230 14.67 -29.30 -8.00
N LEU A 231 13.95 -30.14 -8.74
CA LEU A 231 12.50 -30.19 -8.74
C LEU A 231 12.12 -30.26 -7.27
N GLY A 232 11.77 -29.11 -6.68
CA GLY A 232 11.29 -29.05 -5.32
C GLY A 232 12.18 -28.38 -4.28
N ARG A 233 13.21 -27.58 -4.64
CA ARG A 233 13.91 -26.80 -3.61
C ARG A 233 12.91 -25.92 -2.87
N LYS A 234 12.91 -26.04 -1.54
CA LYS A 234 11.96 -25.37 -0.64
C LYS A 234 12.75 -24.43 0.26
N ILE A 235 12.34 -23.17 0.30
CA ILE A 235 12.97 -22.15 1.15
C ILE A 235 11.91 -21.59 2.10
N LEU A 236 12.18 -21.63 3.40
CA LEU A 236 11.36 -20.98 4.41
C LEU A 236 12.15 -19.80 5.00
N LEU A 237 11.61 -18.59 4.79
CA LEU A 237 12.17 -17.38 5.39
C LEU A 237 11.53 -17.15 6.76
N CYS A 238 12.38 -17.00 7.79
CA CYS A 238 11.95 -16.74 9.16
C CYS A 238 12.48 -15.38 9.61
N LEU A 239 11.59 -14.43 9.90
CA LEU A 239 11.96 -13.10 10.38
C LEU A 239 11.72 -13.00 11.89
N ASN A 240 12.78 -12.70 12.64
CA ASN A 240 12.72 -12.54 14.09
C ASN A 240 12.69 -11.06 14.47
N PHE A 241 11.54 -10.60 14.96
CA PHE A 241 11.30 -9.22 15.43
C PHE A 241 11.52 -9.06 16.94
N GLN A 242 12.04 -10.06 17.61
CA GLN A 242 12.40 -9.95 19.03
C GLN A 242 13.77 -9.27 19.15
N ALA A 243 13.85 -8.22 19.98
CA ALA A 243 15.10 -7.44 20.12
C ALA A 243 16.20 -8.20 20.89
N GLY A 244 15.82 -9.15 21.76
CA GLY A 244 16.75 -9.76 22.68
C GLY A 244 17.41 -8.73 23.64
N ASN A 245 18.46 -9.14 24.32
CA ASN A 245 19.27 -8.25 25.19
C ASN A 245 20.42 -7.59 24.40
N THR A 246 20.12 -7.04 23.22
CA THR A 246 21.15 -6.56 22.30
C THR A 246 21.65 -5.15 22.58
N GLY A 247 20.94 -4.38 23.42
CA GLY A 247 21.27 -2.97 23.71
C GLY A 247 21.06 -2.02 22.51
N ILE A 248 20.45 -2.47 21.43
CA ILE A 248 20.19 -1.64 20.23
C ILE A 248 19.05 -0.68 20.55
N PRO A 249 19.19 0.64 20.28
CA PRO A 249 18.09 1.60 20.39
C PRO A 249 16.90 1.21 19.53
N GLU A 250 15.67 1.51 19.99
CA GLU A 250 14.43 1.09 19.32
C GLU A 250 14.34 1.58 17.86
N GLU A 251 14.76 2.82 17.59
CA GLU A 251 14.78 3.38 16.24
C GLU A 251 15.69 2.58 15.31
N LYS A 252 16.92 2.33 15.74
CA LYS A 252 17.89 1.55 14.96
C LYS A 252 17.46 0.09 14.78
N PHE A 253 16.80 -0.47 15.80
CA PHE A 253 16.23 -1.80 15.71
C PHE A 253 15.11 -1.86 14.64
N ALA A 254 14.24 -0.84 14.59
CA ALA A 254 13.19 -0.76 13.57
C ALA A 254 13.78 -0.67 12.15
N GLU A 255 14.87 0.09 11.95
CA GLU A 255 15.58 0.16 10.66
C GLU A 255 16.17 -1.20 10.24
N ILE A 256 16.80 -1.92 11.18
CA ILE A 256 17.32 -3.27 10.94
C ILE A 256 16.19 -4.21 10.53
N GLN A 257 15.03 -4.12 11.17
CA GLN A 257 13.88 -4.96 10.85
C GLN A 257 13.29 -4.60 9.46
N GLU A 258 13.25 -3.34 9.08
CA GLU A 258 12.88 -2.93 7.72
C GLU A 258 13.84 -3.52 6.67
N LYS A 259 15.14 -3.52 6.95
CA LYS A 259 16.15 -4.18 6.09
C LYS A 259 15.92 -5.68 5.99
N SER A 260 15.59 -6.35 7.09
CA SER A 260 15.29 -7.80 7.06
C SER A 260 14.12 -8.13 6.14
N MET A 261 13.09 -7.28 6.12
CA MET A 261 11.94 -7.43 5.22
C MET A 261 12.31 -7.17 3.75
N GLN A 262 13.21 -6.22 3.49
CA GLN A 262 13.74 -6.00 2.14
C GLN A 262 14.52 -7.22 1.64
N PHE A 263 15.35 -7.81 2.50
CA PHE A 263 16.08 -9.06 2.18
C PHE A 263 15.11 -10.21 1.90
N ALA A 264 14.09 -10.38 2.73
CA ALA A 264 13.07 -11.41 2.53
C ALA A 264 12.32 -11.23 1.20
N ALA A 265 11.95 -10.01 0.85
CA ALA A 265 11.28 -9.69 -0.41
C ALA A 265 12.19 -10.00 -1.62
N TYR A 266 13.47 -9.64 -1.54
CA TYR A 266 14.46 -9.96 -2.57
C TYR A 266 14.65 -11.47 -2.74
N LEU A 267 14.91 -12.20 -1.65
CA LEU A 267 15.10 -13.64 -1.70
C LEU A 267 13.85 -14.37 -2.21
N ALA A 268 12.67 -13.89 -1.86
CA ALA A 268 11.42 -14.43 -2.39
C ALA A 268 11.33 -14.25 -3.91
N GLY A 269 11.69 -13.09 -4.43
CA GLY A 269 11.74 -12.84 -5.87
C GLY A 269 12.73 -13.74 -6.59
N GLU A 270 13.94 -13.94 -6.01
CA GLU A 270 14.96 -14.82 -6.56
C GLU A 270 14.52 -16.29 -6.58
N ALA A 271 13.94 -16.78 -5.48
CA ALA A 271 13.44 -18.13 -5.39
C ALA A 271 12.37 -18.42 -6.44
N ILE A 272 11.40 -17.53 -6.58
CA ILE A 272 10.32 -17.64 -7.58
C ILE A 272 10.86 -17.60 -9.00
N ARG A 273 11.82 -16.71 -9.29
CA ARG A 273 12.49 -16.62 -10.62
C ARG A 273 13.17 -17.93 -10.99
N LYS A 274 13.72 -18.65 -9.99
CA LYS A 274 14.36 -19.96 -10.14
C LYS A 274 13.38 -21.14 -10.11
N GLY A 275 12.07 -20.88 -9.94
CA GLY A 275 11.03 -21.91 -9.88
C GLY A 275 10.99 -22.70 -8.57
N TRP A 276 11.60 -22.20 -7.49
CA TRP A 276 11.64 -22.83 -6.18
C TRP A 276 10.37 -22.58 -5.37
N GLN A 277 10.10 -23.45 -4.41
CA GLN A 277 9.03 -23.21 -3.43
C GLN A 277 9.53 -22.30 -2.34
N ILE A 278 8.73 -21.31 -1.98
CA ILE A 278 9.06 -20.38 -0.92
C ILE A 278 7.89 -20.13 0.02
N GLY A 279 8.20 -19.99 1.30
CA GLY A 279 7.29 -19.58 2.36
C GLY A 279 7.91 -18.50 3.23
N LEU A 280 7.09 -17.84 4.03
CA LEU A 280 7.50 -16.80 4.96
C LEU A 280 6.81 -16.99 6.29
N ILE A 281 7.57 -16.89 7.37
CA ILE A 281 7.04 -16.74 8.73
C ILE A 281 7.72 -15.55 9.41
N ALA A 282 6.97 -14.80 10.21
CA ALA A 282 7.50 -13.69 10.98
C ALA A 282 6.78 -13.56 12.32
N ASN A 283 7.51 -13.30 13.39
CA ASN A 283 6.97 -13.15 14.73
C ASN A 283 6.58 -11.70 15.07
N CYS A 284 6.07 -10.98 14.07
CA CYS A 284 5.64 -9.58 14.21
C CYS A 284 4.12 -9.44 14.30
N LYS A 285 3.67 -8.30 14.83
CA LYS A 285 2.25 -7.91 14.74
C LYS A 285 1.93 -7.43 13.33
N THR A 286 0.68 -7.64 12.92
CA THR A 286 0.16 -7.13 11.65
C THR A 286 -0.80 -5.97 11.88
N ASP A 287 -1.12 -5.22 10.82
CA ASP A 287 -2.15 -4.17 10.87
C ASP A 287 -3.53 -4.73 11.22
N SER A 288 -3.82 -6.01 10.90
CA SER A 288 -5.05 -6.71 11.28
C SER A 288 -5.08 -7.18 12.74
N GLY A 289 -4.00 -6.96 13.51
CA GLY A 289 -3.89 -7.38 14.92
C GLY A 289 -3.40 -8.81 15.14
N ALA A 290 -3.07 -9.57 14.10
CA ALA A 290 -2.44 -10.88 14.24
C ALA A 290 -1.04 -10.72 14.85
N LYS A 291 -0.61 -11.73 15.66
CA LYS A 291 0.67 -11.70 16.38
C LYS A 291 1.82 -12.39 15.60
N SER A 292 1.53 -12.88 14.42
CA SER A 292 2.50 -13.50 13.51
C SER A 292 2.03 -13.40 12.07
N VAL A 293 2.97 -13.41 11.16
CA VAL A 293 2.75 -13.55 9.72
C VAL A 293 3.11 -14.95 9.30
N LYS A 294 2.28 -15.59 8.47
CA LYS A 294 2.50 -16.93 7.99
C LYS A 294 2.03 -17.04 6.53
N VAL A 295 2.97 -17.30 5.65
CA VAL A 295 2.71 -17.57 4.23
C VAL A 295 3.22 -18.97 3.93
N TYR A 296 2.32 -19.88 3.59
CA TYR A 296 2.65 -21.26 3.31
C TYR A 296 3.51 -21.40 2.06
N MET A 297 4.27 -22.49 2.01
CA MET A 297 5.14 -22.83 0.90
C MET A 297 4.37 -22.87 -0.43
N GLY A 298 4.94 -22.32 -1.47
CA GLY A 298 4.34 -22.32 -2.80
C GLY A 298 5.29 -21.80 -3.87
N THR A 299 4.84 -21.85 -5.11
CA THR A 299 5.59 -21.42 -6.31
C THR A 299 4.80 -20.40 -7.13
N GLY A 300 5.48 -19.77 -8.07
CA GLY A 300 4.85 -18.88 -9.04
C GLY A 300 4.66 -17.44 -8.54
N TYR A 301 4.39 -16.56 -9.49
CA TYR A 301 4.31 -15.11 -9.24
C TYR A 301 3.23 -14.73 -8.21
N GLY A 302 2.10 -15.47 -8.18
CA GLY A 302 1.05 -15.23 -7.17
C GLY A 302 1.56 -15.42 -5.73
N LYS A 303 2.46 -16.39 -5.51
CA LYS A 303 3.09 -16.62 -4.20
C LYS A 303 4.04 -15.47 -3.83
N TYR A 304 4.77 -14.93 -4.79
CA TYR A 304 5.60 -13.74 -4.58
C TYR A 304 4.77 -12.55 -4.10
N ILE A 305 3.66 -12.27 -4.81
CA ILE A 305 2.74 -11.19 -4.41
C ILE A 305 2.17 -11.43 -3.01
N GLU A 306 1.76 -12.66 -2.67
CA GLU A 306 1.27 -13.01 -1.33
C GLU A 306 2.31 -12.70 -0.23
N ILE A 307 3.59 -12.99 -0.48
CA ILE A 307 4.68 -12.66 0.44
C ILE A 307 4.86 -11.15 0.55
N LEU A 308 4.85 -10.40 -0.55
CA LEU A 308 4.97 -8.94 -0.55
C LEU A 308 3.80 -8.29 0.19
N GLU A 309 2.59 -8.77 0.00
CA GLU A 309 1.39 -8.31 0.72
C GLU A 309 1.50 -8.60 2.22
N ALA A 310 1.95 -9.78 2.59
CA ALA A 310 2.19 -10.15 3.98
C ALA A 310 3.24 -9.24 4.64
N LEU A 311 4.33 -8.96 3.93
CA LEU A 311 5.37 -8.02 4.38
C LEU A 311 4.84 -6.59 4.46
N SER A 312 3.95 -6.16 3.58
CA SER A 312 3.35 -4.81 3.64
C SER A 312 2.52 -4.61 4.91
N MET A 313 1.85 -5.64 5.40
CA MET A 313 1.02 -5.60 6.61
C MET A 313 1.82 -5.83 7.91
N ALA A 314 3.06 -6.31 7.82
CA ALA A 314 3.91 -6.59 8.97
C ALA A 314 4.35 -5.29 9.66
N ARG A 315 4.19 -5.18 10.98
CA ARG A 315 4.72 -4.06 11.79
C ARG A 315 6.06 -4.46 12.41
N THR A 316 6.94 -3.49 12.61
CA THR A 316 8.22 -3.69 13.32
C THR A 316 8.02 -3.87 14.83
N ILE A 317 6.95 -4.55 15.23
CA ILE A 317 6.57 -4.78 16.62
C ILE A 317 6.50 -6.28 16.86
N TYR A 318 7.20 -6.74 17.89
CA TYR A 318 7.18 -8.13 18.34
C TYR A 318 5.76 -8.63 18.67
N GLY A 319 5.46 -9.83 18.24
CA GLY A 319 4.17 -10.48 18.46
C GLY A 319 4.24 -11.75 19.27
N ASN A 320 4.92 -12.77 18.77
CA ASN A 320 5.05 -14.10 19.39
C ASN A 320 6.52 -14.54 19.49
N SER A 321 6.84 -15.52 20.34
CA SER A 321 8.17 -16.12 20.38
C SER A 321 8.52 -16.75 19.03
N ILE A 322 9.75 -16.49 18.55
CA ILE A 322 10.25 -17.08 17.28
C ILE A 322 10.27 -18.60 17.36
N GLY A 323 10.63 -19.14 18.53
CA GLY A 323 10.63 -20.58 18.74
C GLY A 323 9.28 -21.22 18.50
N ARG A 324 8.22 -20.63 19.05
CA ARG A 324 6.85 -21.13 18.84
C ARG A 324 6.46 -21.14 17.37
N ILE A 325 6.85 -20.11 16.60
CA ILE A 325 6.51 -20.01 15.18
C ILE A 325 7.29 -21.02 14.36
N ILE A 326 8.55 -21.28 14.72
CA ILE A 326 9.35 -22.32 14.08
C ILE A 326 8.77 -23.71 14.41
N ASP A 327 8.41 -23.97 15.67
CA ASP A 327 7.79 -25.23 16.09
C ASP A 327 6.47 -25.46 15.34
N GLU A 328 5.59 -24.46 15.24
CA GLU A 328 4.35 -24.52 14.46
C GLU A 328 4.58 -24.74 12.96
N ALA A 329 5.70 -24.26 12.41
CA ALA A 329 6.06 -24.50 11.02
C ALA A 329 6.61 -25.93 10.83
N ALA A 330 7.39 -26.43 11.78
CA ALA A 330 7.91 -27.81 11.79
C ALA A 330 6.78 -28.84 11.89
N ASP A 331 5.77 -28.61 12.73
CA ASP A 331 4.57 -29.46 12.83
C ASP A 331 3.83 -29.59 11.48
N GLY A 332 3.98 -28.63 10.56
CA GLY A 332 3.54 -28.68 9.18
C GLY A 332 4.32 -29.60 8.24
N ASN A 333 5.20 -30.48 8.80
CA ASN A 333 5.95 -31.49 8.06
C ASN A 333 7.03 -30.91 7.11
N LEU A 334 7.85 -29.98 7.62
CA LEU A 334 9.01 -29.48 6.88
C LEU A 334 10.00 -30.64 6.64
N ARG A 335 10.23 -30.96 5.36
CA ARG A 335 11.24 -31.94 4.94
C ARG A 335 12.01 -31.43 3.73
N SER A 336 13.32 -31.62 3.78
CA SER A 336 14.21 -31.15 2.71
C SER A 336 13.99 -29.66 2.39
N THR A 337 13.85 -28.84 3.44
CA THR A 337 13.56 -27.40 3.35
C THR A 337 14.76 -26.63 3.89
N GLU A 338 15.16 -25.58 3.17
CA GLU A 338 16.14 -24.62 3.65
C GLU A 338 15.44 -23.55 4.47
N VAL A 339 15.78 -23.45 5.74
CA VAL A 339 15.22 -22.47 6.68
C VAL A 339 16.26 -21.37 6.90
N ILE A 340 15.94 -20.14 6.46
CA ILE A 340 16.80 -18.97 6.62
C ILE A 340 16.18 -18.08 7.69
N ILE A 341 16.87 -17.96 8.84
CA ILE A 341 16.41 -17.20 10.00
C ILE A 341 17.16 -15.87 10.03
N PHE A 342 16.44 -14.78 9.92
CA PHE A 342 16.95 -13.42 10.10
C PHE A 342 16.75 -13.01 11.56
N SER A 343 17.83 -12.76 12.28
CA SER A 343 17.78 -12.36 13.69
C SER A 343 18.85 -11.34 14.03
N THR A 344 18.60 -10.51 15.04
CA THR A 344 19.58 -9.57 15.61
C THR A 344 20.37 -10.21 16.75
N TYR A 345 20.04 -11.43 17.14
CA TYR A 345 20.73 -12.20 18.18
C TYR A 345 20.55 -13.69 17.93
N VAL A 346 21.48 -14.45 18.47
CA VAL A 346 21.39 -15.89 18.53
C VAL A 346 21.47 -16.29 20.01
N ASP A 347 20.48 -17.02 20.49
CA ASP A 347 20.43 -17.56 21.82
C ASP A 347 20.36 -19.09 21.79
N GLU A 348 20.60 -19.73 22.93
CA GLU A 348 20.55 -21.20 23.09
C GLU A 348 19.20 -21.79 22.62
N SER A 349 18.13 -21.00 22.72
CA SER A 349 16.77 -21.39 22.26
C SER A 349 16.69 -21.49 20.73
N ILE A 350 17.30 -20.55 20.02
CA ILE A 350 17.35 -20.53 18.54
C ILE A 350 18.31 -21.67 18.09
N GLU A 351 19.48 -21.82 18.72
CA GLU A 351 20.45 -22.88 18.38
C GLU A 351 19.84 -24.26 18.51
N LYS A 352 19.18 -24.57 19.60
CA LYS A 352 18.49 -25.85 19.80
C LYS A 352 17.45 -26.16 18.72
N ARG A 353 16.71 -25.14 18.25
CA ARG A 353 15.72 -25.31 17.18
C ARG A 353 16.37 -25.50 15.81
N VAL A 354 17.45 -24.79 15.54
CA VAL A 354 18.26 -25.02 14.34
C VAL A 354 18.77 -26.46 14.30
N GLU A 355 19.33 -26.96 15.42
CA GLU A 355 19.76 -28.36 15.52
C GLU A 355 18.60 -29.36 15.33
N MET A 356 17.43 -29.07 15.89
CA MET A 356 16.23 -29.91 15.73
C MET A 356 15.81 -29.98 14.27
N LEU A 357 15.71 -28.85 13.58
CA LEU A 357 15.38 -28.79 12.15
C LEU A 357 16.38 -29.58 11.29
N MET A 358 17.68 -29.49 11.62
CA MET A 358 18.73 -30.25 10.93
C MET A 358 18.59 -31.76 11.16
N ARG A 359 18.26 -32.19 12.38
CA ARG A 359 18.01 -33.61 12.70
C ARG A 359 16.81 -34.19 11.96
N GLU A 360 15.83 -33.36 11.64
CA GLU A 360 14.63 -33.71 10.86
C GLU A 360 14.86 -33.71 9.34
N GLY A 361 16.12 -33.51 8.89
CA GLY A 361 16.50 -33.54 7.48
C GLY A 361 16.25 -32.21 6.73
N ASN A 362 16.18 -31.12 7.45
CA ASN A 362 16.15 -29.76 6.90
C ASN A 362 17.54 -29.13 6.97
N GLU A 363 17.75 -28.07 6.18
CA GLU A 363 18.91 -27.21 6.27
C GLU A 363 18.50 -25.92 6.99
N ALA A 364 19.29 -25.43 7.94
CA ALA A 364 18.95 -24.21 8.65
C ALA A 364 20.17 -23.29 8.81
N ALA A 365 19.99 -22.00 8.53
CA ALA A 365 21.00 -20.97 8.70
C ALA A 365 20.42 -19.77 9.44
N VAL A 366 21.22 -19.18 10.33
CA VAL A 366 20.90 -17.93 11.00
C VAL A 366 21.77 -16.83 10.40
N ILE A 367 21.13 -15.76 9.96
CA ILE A 367 21.79 -14.55 9.46
C ILE A 367 21.70 -13.50 10.57
N ASP A 368 22.88 -13.10 11.11
CA ASP A 368 22.94 -12.00 12.06
C ASP A 368 22.78 -10.67 11.33
N LEU A 369 21.64 -10.05 11.57
CA LEU A 369 21.30 -8.76 10.96
C LEU A 369 22.24 -7.61 11.39
N LYS A 370 22.94 -7.73 12.52
CA LYS A 370 23.92 -6.73 12.95
C LYS A 370 25.14 -6.72 12.04
N GLU A 371 25.60 -7.90 11.61
CA GLU A 371 26.74 -8.00 10.71
C GLU A 371 26.40 -7.41 9.34
N VAL A 372 25.18 -7.64 8.85
CA VAL A 372 24.74 -7.13 7.54
C VAL A 372 24.54 -5.61 7.55
N THR A 373 24.12 -5.05 8.68
CA THR A 373 23.82 -3.61 8.81
C THR A 373 24.94 -2.78 9.42
N ALA A 374 25.95 -3.39 10.05
CA ALA A 374 27.07 -2.69 10.72
C ALA A 374 27.98 -1.92 9.75
N TYR A 375 27.92 -2.20 8.46
CA TYR A 375 28.72 -1.52 7.44
C TYR A 375 28.11 -0.19 6.92
N GLU A 376 26.98 0.26 7.46
CA GLU A 376 26.37 1.56 7.15
C GLU A 376 26.64 2.64 8.22
N ALA A 377 27.64 2.44 9.11
CA ALA A 377 28.00 3.40 10.16
C ALA A 377 29.13 4.33 9.71
#